data_0b74c9dbe783c24da2f3694d5438a828
#
_entry.id   0b74c9dbe783c24da2f3694d5438a828
#
_cell.length_a   1.000
_cell.length_b   1.000
_cell.length_c   1.000
_cell.angle_alpha   90.00
_cell.angle_beta   90.00
_cell.angle_gamma   90.00
#
_symmetry.space_group_name_H-M   'P 1'
#
loop_
_entity.id
_entity.type
_entity.pdbx_description
1 polymer ?
#
loop_
_entity_poly.entity_id
_entity_poly.type
_entity_poly.pdbx_seq_one_letter_code
_entity_poly.pdbx_strand_id
1 'polypeptide(L)'
;MKNAATATGATVGFDAGKLVKGRKRLVLIDTLGNVLASRVVPAHISDAAAAIAFWDEIVGTHPLLAQVQVVMGDSSFAGLFAEHVRMHYGLRFEKPMHSVLRKKNFCLHKKRGLVERTLAWLSANRRLSKEYDRLLTRANAWIMWANIRRILKFC
;
A
#
# COMPACT_ATOMS: atom_id res chain seq x y z
N MET A 1 -8.03 -3.03 5.25
CA MET A 1 -8.90 -3.85 4.38
C MET A 1 -10.30 -3.28 4.41
N LYS A 2 -11.01 -3.22 3.29
CA LYS A 2 -12.39 -2.71 3.22
C LYS A 2 -13.29 -3.73 2.54
N ASN A 3 -14.45 -3.97 3.12
CA ASN A 3 -15.43 -4.91 2.58
C ASN A 3 -15.99 -4.39 1.26
N ALA A 4 -16.10 -5.27 0.27
CA ALA A 4 -16.72 -4.97 -1.00
C ALA A 4 -18.25 -5.17 -0.88
N ALA A 5 -19.01 -4.10 -0.99
CA ALA A 5 -20.48 -4.17 -0.91
C ALA A 5 -21.09 -4.71 -2.21
N THR A 6 -20.46 -4.48 -3.37
CA THR A 6 -21.02 -4.80 -4.69
C THR A 6 -20.08 -5.60 -5.59
N ALA A 7 -18.90 -6.00 -5.09
CA ALA A 7 -17.93 -6.74 -5.87
C ALA A 7 -18.34 -8.20 -6.07
N THR A 8 -18.05 -8.74 -7.25
CA THR A 8 -18.28 -10.15 -7.59
C THR A 8 -17.31 -11.07 -6.84
N GLY A 9 -17.69 -12.34 -6.65
CA GLY A 9 -16.87 -13.34 -5.97
C GLY A 9 -15.45 -13.49 -6.51
N ALA A 10 -15.25 -13.33 -7.82
CA ALA A 10 -13.94 -13.42 -8.48
C ALA A 10 -12.94 -12.32 -8.06
N THR A 11 -13.41 -11.17 -7.58
CA THR A 11 -12.57 -10.01 -7.23
C THR A 11 -12.49 -9.76 -5.73
N VAL A 12 -13.11 -10.61 -4.93
CA VAL A 12 -13.18 -10.52 -3.47
C VAL A 12 -12.60 -11.78 -2.86
N GLY A 13 -11.73 -11.63 -1.86
CA GLY A 13 -11.16 -12.73 -1.12
C GLY A 13 -11.55 -12.70 0.35
N PHE A 14 -11.32 -13.81 1.05
CA PHE A 14 -11.45 -13.91 2.49
C PHE A 14 -10.06 -13.95 3.12
N ASP A 15 -9.77 -13.03 4.02
CA ASP A 15 -8.56 -13.02 4.83
C ASP A 15 -8.83 -13.79 6.12
N ALA A 16 -8.33 -15.02 6.20
CA ALA A 16 -8.55 -15.88 7.37
C ALA A 16 -7.90 -15.33 8.65
N GLY A 17 -6.80 -14.58 8.54
CA GLY A 17 -6.11 -13.99 9.70
C GLY A 17 -6.87 -12.82 10.32
N LYS A 18 -7.66 -12.10 9.52
CA LYS A 18 -8.47 -10.95 9.97
C LYS A 18 -9.95 -11.23 9.98
N LEU A 19 -10.37 -12.43 9.58
CA LEU A 19 -11.77 -12.87 9.43
C LEU A 19 -12.63 -11.87 8.64
N VAL A 20 -12.06 -11.29 7.58
CA VAL A 20 -12.73 -10.26 6.78
C VAL A 20 -12.77 -10.65 5.32
N LYS A 21 -13.96 -10.56 4.72
CA LYS A 21 -14.16 -10.67 3.27
C LYS A 21 -14.00 -9.29 2.64
N GLY A 22 -13.14 -9.18 1.62
CA GLY A 22 -12.90 -7.89 0.97
C GLY A 22 -11.73 -7.89 0.03
N ARG A 23 -11.15 -6.70 -0.15
CA ARG A 23 -9.98 -6.41 -0.98
C ARG A 23 -8.92 -5.70 -0.17
N LYS A 24 -7.67 -5.93 -0.52
CA LYS A 24 -6.50 -5.20 0.00
C LYS A 24 -6.13 -4.10 -0.97
N ARG A 25 -5.70 -2.95 -0.42
CA ARG A 25 -5.12 -1.84 -1.18
C ARG A 25 -3.64 -1.77 -0.85
N LEU A 26 -2.82 -2.00 -1.86
CA LEU A 26 -1.39 -1.74 -1.80
C LEU A 26 -1.17 -0.33 -2.33
N VAL A 27 -0.36 0.44 -1.63
CA VAL A 27 0.03 1.79 -2.06
C VAL A 27 1.54 1.91 -1.91
N LEU A 28 2.20 2.36 -2.97
CA LEU A 28 3.58 2.81 -2.92
C LEU A 28 3.57 4.33 -2.83
N ILE A 29 4.25 4.86 -1.83
CA ILE A 29 4.31 6.30 -1.59
C ILE A 29 5.75 6.80 -1.58
N ASP A 30 5.93 8.06 -1.94
CA ASP A 30 7.20 8.77 -1.78
C ASP A 30 7.40 9.26 -0.33
N THR A 31 8.51 9.93 -0.09
CA THR A 31 8.86 10.50 1.23
C THR A 31 7.97 11.67 1.67
N LEU A 32 7.14 12.20 0.78
CA LEU A 32 6.14 13.26 1.05
C LEU A 32 4.75 12.69 1.31
N GLY A 33 4.54 11.39 1.02
CA GLY A 33 3.26 10.72 1.13
C GLY A 33 2.42 10.78 -0.15
N ASN A 34 3.01 11.15 -1.29
CA ASN A 34 2.32 11.08 -2.58
C ASN A 34 2.27 9.62 -3.03
N VAL A 35 1.13 9.20 -3.57
CA VAL A 35 0.99 7.86 -4.12
C VAL A 35 1.67 7.82 -5.49
N LEU A 36 2.76 7.06 -5.60
CA LEU A 36 3.46 6.80 -6.86
C LEU A 36 2.73 5.74 -7.67
N ALA A 37 2.30 4.68 -7.01
CA ALA A 37 1.55 3.60 -7.64
C ALA A 37 0.60 2.94 -6.62
N SER A 38 -0.44 2.29 -7.11
CA SER A 38 -1.37 1.54 -6.28
C SER A 38 -1.89 0.30 -6.98
N ARG A 39 -2.26 -0.71 -6.18
CA ARG A 39 -2.89 -1.94 -6.67
C ARG A 39 -3.95 -2.41 -5.68
N VAL A 40 -5.09 -2.84 -6.22
CA VAL A 40 -6.16 -3.45 -5.44
C VAL A 40 -6.20 -4.94 -5.76
N VAL A 41 -6.16 -5.78 -4.73
CA VAL A 41 -6.15 -7.23 -4.86
C VAL A 41 -7.19 -7.88 -3.96
N PRO A 42 -7.67 -9.11 -4.27
CA PRO A 42 -8.52 -9.89 -3.37
C PRO A 42 -7.82 -10.14 -2.02
N ALA A 43 -8.58 -10.15 -0.93
CA ALA A 43 -8.02 -10.19 0.42
C ALA A 43 -7.31 -11.51 0.79
N HIS A 44 -7.59 -12.61 0.09
CA HIS A 44 -6.92 -13.90 0.34
C HIS A 44 -5.47 -13.95 -0.12
N ILE A 45 -5.06 -13.05 -1.03
CA ILE A 45 -3.67 -13.00 -1.48
C ILE A 45 -2.81 -12.48 -0.33
N SER A 46 -1.69 -13.15 -0.03
CA SER A 46 -0.78 -12.71 1.03
C SER A 46 -0.17 -11.35 0.70
N ASP A 47 0.16 -10.57 1.74
CA ASP A 47 0.70 -9.22 1.56
C ASP A 47 2.04 -9.26 0.81
N ALA A 48 2.90 -10.24 1.10
CA ALA A 48 4.19 -10.41 0.43
C ALA A 48 4.02 -10.78 -1.05
N ALA A 49 3.16 -11.76 -1.39
CA ALA A 49 2.93 -12.17 -2.77
C ALA A 49 2.31 -11.03 -3.60
N ALA A 50 1.36 -10.30 -3.01
CA ALA A 50 0.75 -9.14 -3.66
C ALA A 50 1.77 -8.02 -3.91
N ALA A 51 2.69 -7.79 -2.96
CA ALA A 51 3.74 -6.77 -3.08
C ALA A 51 4.78 -7.14 -4.15
N ILE A 52 5.19 -8.40 -4.22
CA ILE A 52 6.12 -8.89 -5.26
C ILE A 52 5.51 -8.64 -6.64
N ALA A 53 4.30 -9.18 -6.89
CA ALA A 53 3.64 -9.01 -8.18
C ALA A 53 3.35 -7.54 -8.54
N PHE A 54 3.10 -6.70 -7.54
CA PHE A 54 2.92 -5.27 -7.74
C PHE A 54 4.22 -4.56 -8.07
N TRP A 55 5.32 -4.89 -7.37
CA TRP A 55 6.63 -4.30 -7.60
C TRP A 55 7.16 -4.64 -8.99
N ASP A 56 7.09 -5.92 -9.38
CA ASP A 56 7.55 -6.39 -10.70
C ASP A 56 6.80 -5.73 -11.86
N GLU A 57 5.51 -5.41 -11.66
CA GLU A 57 4.71 -4.70 -12.67
C GLU A 57 5.15 -3.24 -12.85
N ILE A 58 5.52 -2.55 -11.75
CA ILE A 58 5.73 -1.10 -11.80
C ILE A 58 7.20 -0.69 -11.96
N VAL A 59 8.15 -1.52 -11.55
CA VAL A 59 9.57 -1.14 -11.49
C VAL A 59 10.15 -0.76 -12.86
N GLY A 60 9.72 -1.42 -13.93
CA GLY A 60 10.16 -1.12 -15.29
C GLY A 60 9.38 -0.01 -15.99
N THR A 61 8.25 0.42 -15.42
CA THR A 61 7.33 1.37 -16.07
C THR A 61 7.29 2.75 -15.41
N HIS A 62 7.68 2.83 -14.14
CA HIS A 62 7.62 4.08 -13.38
C HIS A 62 9.00 4.75 -13.28
N PRO A 63 9.22 5.91 -13.94
CA PRO A 63 10.57 6.51 -14.05
C PRO A 63 11.25 6.79 -12.71
N LEU A 64 10.49 7.19 -11.69
CA LEU A 64 11.03 7.51 -10.37
C LEU A 64 11.59 6.28 -9.63
N LEU A 65 11.16 5.07 -9.99
CA LEU A 65 11.61 3.85 -9.33
C LEU A 65 13.04 3.46 -9.70
N ALA A 66 13.56 3.94 -10.82
CA ALA A 66 14.96 3.74 -11.22
C ALA A 66 15.96 4.37 -10.22
N GLN A 67 15.54 5.35 -9.43
CA GLN A 67 16.38 6.06 -8.46
C GLN A 67 16.19 5.55 -7.02
N VAL A 68 15.27 4.62 -6.80
CA VAL A 68 15.00 4.09 -5.47
C VAL A 68 16.17 3.22 -5.01
N GLN A 69 16.64 3.44 -3.79
CA GLN A 69 17.68 2.63 -3.15
C GLN A 69 17.14 1.86 -1.95
N VAL A 70 16.07 2.36 -1.34
CA VAL A 70 15.50 1.81 -0.11
C VAL A 70 13.99 1.74 -0.24
N VAL A 71 13.44 0.57 0.03
CA VAL A 71 12.00 0.34 0.16
C VAL A 71 11.68 0.12 1.63
N MET A 72 10.62 0.76 2.10
CA MET A 72 10.18 0.62 3.49
C MET A 72 8.80 -0.01 3.55
N GLY A 73 8.61 -0.91 4.49
CA GLY A 73 7.32 -1.58 4.72
C GLY A 73 7.21 -2.16 6.12
N ASP A 74 6.01 -2.56 6.50
CA ASP A 74 5.79 -3.21 7.79
C ASP A 74 6.37 -4.64 7.84
N SER A 75 6.14 -5.33 8.96
CA SER A 75 6.67 -6.68 9.16
C SER A 75 6.08 -7.73 8.22
N SER A 76 4.91 -7.51 7.63
CA SER A 76 4.31 -8.45 6.66
C SER A 76 5.10 -8.53 5.35
N PHE A 77 5.87 -7.48 5.03
CA PHE A 77 6.73 -7.40 3.84
C PHE A 77 8.19 -7.77 4.11
N ALA A 78 8.59 -7.94 5.37
CA ALA A 78 9.99 -8.11 5.78
C ALA A 78 10.60 -9.50 5.48
N GLY A 79 9.79 -10.46 5.02
CA GLY A 79 10.25 -11.77 4.58
C GLY A 79 10.46 -11.83 3.07
N LEU A 80 9.61 -12.58 2.39
CA LEU A 80 9.72 -12.87 0.95
C LEU A 80 9.83 -11.63 0.07
N PHE A 81 9.07 -10.56 0.35
CA PHE A 81 9.17 -9.34 -0.45
C PHE A 81 10.52 -8.64 -0.26
N ALA A 82 11.01 -8.53 0.98
CA ALA A 82 12.31 -7.92 1.27
C ALA A 82 13.46 -8.67 0.59
N GLU A 83 13.41 -10.00 0.58
CA GLU A 83 14.38 -10.85 -0.11
C GLU A 83 14.29 -10.67 -1.62
N HIS A 84 13.07 -10.66 -2.17
CA HIS A 84 12.83 -10.46 -3.60
C HIS A 84 13.42 -9.14 -4.12
N VAL A 85 13.13 -8.01 -3.47
CA VAL A 85 13.66 -6.71 -3.92
C VAL A 85 15.17 -6.60 -3.76
N ARG A 86 15.75 -7.27 -2.78
CA ARG A 86 17.20 -7.34 -2.58
C ARG A 86 17.88 -8.15 -3.69
N MET A 87 17.35 -9.34 -4.00
CA MET A 87 17.97 -10.29 -4.93
C MET A 87 17.82 -9.87 -6.40
N HIS A 88 16.66 -9.36 -6.78
CA HIS A 88 16.35 -9.04 -8.17
C HIS A 88 16.63 -7.58 -8.55
N TYR A 89 16.63 -6.68 -7.57
CA TYR A 89 16.74 -5.23 -7.83
C TYR A 89 17.87 -4.55 -7.05
N GLY A 90 18.57 -5.27 -6.19
CA GLY A 90 19.68 -4.71 -5.37
C GLY A 90 19.22 -3.68 -4.33
N LEU A 91 17.92 -3.63 -4.01
CA LEU A 91 17.36 -2.63 -3.11
C LEU A 91 17.47 -3.07 -1.64
N ARG A 92 17.67 -2.10 -0.75
CA ARG A 92 17.57 -2.33 0.68
C ARG A 92 16.11 -2.26 1.13
N PHE A 93 15.72 -3.21 1.98
CA PHE A 93 14.43 -3.17 2.65
C PHE A 93 14.61 -2.74 4.11
N GLU A 94 13.85 -1.75 4.55
CA GLU A 94 13.87 -1.26 5.92
C GLU A 94 12.48 -1.38 6.57
N LYS A 95 12.45 -1.88 7.79
CA LYS A 95 11.25 -1.79 8.64
C LYS A 95 11.30 -0.50 9.47
N PRO A 96 10.21 0.27 9.54
CA PRO A 96 10.12 1.34 10.52
C PRO A 96 10.26 0.73 11.92
N MET A 97 11.26 1.18 12.69
CA MET A 97 11.50 0.66 14.05
C MET A 97 10.27 0.87 14.94
N HIS A 98 9.86 -0.19 15.64
CA HIS A 98 8.89 -0.07 16.72
C HIS A 98 9.53 0.64 17.91
N SER A 99 8.87 1.62 18.48
CA SER A 99 9.30 2.38 19.67
C SER A 99 9.26 1.58 20.98
N VAL A 100 9.20 0.26 20.93
CA VAL A 100 9.09 -0.64 22.10
C VAL A 100 10.31 -0.56 23.02
N LEU A 101 11.44 -0.02 22.57
CA LEU A 101 12.68 0.06 23.36
C LEU A 101 12.85 1.36 24.17
N ARG A 102 11.90 2.30 24.14
CA ARG A 102 11.95 3.48 25.00
C ARG A 102 10.70 3.62 25.86
N LYS A 103 10.73 3.02 27.03
CA LYS A 103 9.66 3.01 28.06
C LYS A 103 9.22 4.38 28.60
N LYS A 104 9.75 5.51 28.14
CA LYS A 104 9.44 6.83 28.78
C LYS A 104 9.15 8.01 27.85
N ASN A 105 9.33 7.93 26.53
CA ASN A 105 8.99 9.05 25.66
C ASN A 105 8.31 8.57 24.37
N PHE A 106 7.12 9.09 24.10
CA PHE A 106 6.43 8.93 22.82
C PHE A 106 7.28 9.53 21.70
N CYS A 107 7.89 8.68 20.88
CA CYS A 107 8.66 9.09 19.72
C CYS A 107 7.86 8.83 18.46
N LEU A 108 7.37 9.89 17.83
CA LEU A 108 6.64 9.81 16.56
C LEU A 108 7.64 9.44 15.46
N HIS A 109 7.63 8.19 15.02
CA HIS A 109 8.39 7.79 13.85
C HIS A 109 7.77 8.40 12.58
N LYS A 110 8.34 9.51 12.10
CA LYS A 110 7.88 10.25 10.92
C LYS A 110 7.60 9.34 9.71
N LYS A 111 8.42 8.32 9.49
CA LYS A 111 8.30 7.39 8.36
C LYS A 111 7.10 6.43 8.46
N ARG A 112 6.73 5.96 9.67
CA ARG A 112 5.57 5.07 9.88
C ARG A 112 4.25 5.83 9.72
N GLY A 113 4.13 6.99 10.36
CA GLY A 113 2.93 7.82 10.28
C GLY A 113 2.63 8.32 8.87
N LEU A 114 3.61 8.28 7.95
CA LEU A 114 3.44 8.74 6.58
C LEU A 114 2.42 7.88 5.80
N VAL A 115 2.56 6.56 5.84
CA VAL A 115 1.63 5.64 5.17
C VAL A 115 0.24 5.73 5.79
N GLU A 116 0.16 5.73 7.13
CA GLU A 116 -1.11 5.84 7.86
C GLU A 116 -1.83 7.15 7.52
N ARG A 117 -1.10 8.26 7.46
CA ARG A 117 -1.62 9.57 7.05
C ARG A 117 -2.13 9.56 5.61
N THR A 118 -1.37 8.99 4.67
CA THR A 118 -1.79 8.89 3.28
C THR A 118 -3.04 8.04 3.14
N LEU A 119 -3.11 6.89 3.82
CA LEU A 119 -4.31 6.05 3.83
C LEU A 119 -5.52 6.75 4.46
N ALA A 120 -5.32 7.56 5.51
CA ALA A 120 -6.38 8.38 6.10
C ALA A 120 -6.92 9.42 5.10
N TRP A 121 -6.05 10.13 4.40
CA TRP A 121 -6.45 11.09 3.36
C TRP A 121 -7.20 10.42 2.21
N LEU A 122 -6.73 9.28 1.73
CA LEU A 122 -7.42 8.52 0.70
C LEU A 122 -8.81 8.09 1.19
N SER A 123 -8.91 7.64 2.44
CA SER A 123 -10.16 7.17 3.04
C SER A 123 -11.19 8.29 3.30
N ALA A 124 -10.75 9.55 3.41
CA ALA A 124 -11.63 10.72 3.51
C ALA A 124 -12.42 10.97 2.21
N ASN A 125 -12.00 10.40 1.08
CA ASN A 125 -12.78 10.47 -0.14
C ASN A 125 -13.95 9.47 -0.07
N ARG A 126 -15.18 9.94 -0.30
CA ARG A 126 -16.41 9.13 -0.22
C ARG A 126 -16.31 7.83 -1.00
N ARG A 127 -15.76 7.86 -2.21
CA ARG A 127 -15.59 6.66 -3.06
C ARG A 127 -14.61 5.63 -2.50
N LEU A 128 -13.68 6.07 -1.67
CA LEU A 128 -12.69 5.20 -1.06
C LEU A 128 -13.01 4.82 0.40
N SER A 129 -14.11 5.36 0.97
CA SER A 129 -14.56 5.00 2.32
C SER A 129 -14.96 3.52 2.42
N LYS A 130 -15.54 2.96 1.36
CA LYS A 130 -15.84 1.51 1.19
C LYS A 130 -15.48 1.10 -0.24
N GLU A 131 -15.45 -0.21 -0.51
CA GLU A 131 -15.33 -0.74 -1.87
C GLU A 131 -16.70 -0.81 -2.53
N TYR A 132 -16.91 -0.01 -3.57
CA TYR A 132 -18.16 0.04 -4.34
C TYR A 132 -17.99 -0.50 -5.76
N ASP A 133 -16.76 -0.58 -6.25
CA ASP A 133 -16.50 -0.90 -7.66
C ASP A 133 -16.42 -2.40 -7.89
N ARG A 134 -17.04 -2.87 -8.99
CA ARG A 134 -16.95 -4.27 -9.38
C ARG A 134 -15.55 -4.64 -9.87
N LEU A 135 -14.93 -3.78 -10.67
CA LEU A 135 -13.62 -4.02 -11.27
C LEU A 135 -12.49 -3.52 -10.36
N LEU A 136 -11.43 -4.31 -10.24
CA LEU A 136 -10.21 -3.93 -9.50
C LEU A 136 -9.53 -2.71 -10.12
N THR A 137 -9.53 -2.62 -11.45
CA THR A 137 -8.96 -1.48 -12.20
C THR A 137 -9.66 -0.18 -11.87
N ARG A 138 -10.99 -0.16 -11.79
CA ARG A 138 -11.74 1.03 -11.37
C ARG A 138 -11.48 1.40 -9.91
N ALA A 139 -11.45 0.41 -9.01
CA ALA A 139 -11.09 0.63 -7.63
C ALA A 139 -9.69 1.24 -7.48
N ASN A 140 -8.73 0.79 -8.30
CA ASN A 140 -7.37 1.34 -8.35
C ASN A 140 -7.35 2.76 -8.91
N ALA A 141 -8.08 3.04 -10.00
CA ALA A 141 -8.16 4.37 -10.59
C ALA A 141 -8.69 5.43 -9.60
N TRP A 142 -9.62 5.07 -8.71
CA TRP A 142 -10.09 5.99 -7.67
C TRP A 142 -9.00 6.36 -6.65
N ILE A 143 -8.07 5.46 -6.35
CA ILE A 143 -6.93 5.77 -5.47
C ILE A 143 -6.05 6.82 -6.13
N MET A 144 -5.70 6.63 -7.40
CA MET A 144 -4.86 7.58 -8.15
C MET A 144 -5.58 8.93 -8.33
N TRP A 145 -6.87 8.93 -8.64
CA TRP A 145 -7.67 10.15 -8.74
C TRP A 145 -7.72 10.93 -7.42
N ALA A 146 -7.92 10.25 -6.30
CA ALA A 146 -7.92 10.87 -4.98
C ALA A 146 -6.55 11.48 -4.64
N ASN A 147 -5.45 10.84 -5.04
CA ASN A 147 -4.10 11.37 -4.87
C ASN A 147 -3.88 12.64 -5.74
N ILE A 148 -4.26 12.62 -7.01
CA ILE A 148 -4.19 13.79 -7.91
C ILE A 148 -4.95 14.97 -7.30
N ARG A 149 -6.21 14.75 -6.89
CA ARG A 149 -7.01 15.78 -6.24
C ARG A 149 -6.35 16.35 -4.98
N ARG A 150 -5.65 15.51 -4.21
CA ARG A 150 -4.93 15.95 -3.02
C ARG A 150 -3.74 16.84 -3.42
N ILE A 151 -2.94 16.44 -4.39
CA ILE A 151 -1.78 17.20 -4.86
C ILE A 151 -2.22 18.57 -5.35
N LEU A 152 -3.26 18.63 -6.20
CA LEU A 152 -3.79 19.87 -6.75
C LEU A 152 -4.34 20.86 -5.71
N LYS A 153 -4.61 20.41 -4.47
CA LYS A 153 -5.00 21.32 -3.39
C LYS A 153 -3.84 22.06 -2.75
N PHE A 154 -2.62 21.61 -2.99
CA PHE A 154 -1.39 22.17 -2.41
C PHE A 154 -0.50 22.85 -3.46
N CYS A 155 -0.95 22.88 -4.71
CA CYS A 155 -0.42 23.71 -5.77
C CYS A 155 -1.22 25.00 -5.91
#